data_c6b83470cbe8745b8328acc0e328acd1
#
_entry.id   c6b83470cbe8745b8328acc0e328acd1
#
_cell.length_a   1.000
_cell.length_b   1.000
_cell.length_c   1.000
_cell.angle_alpha   90.00
_cell.angle_beta   90.00
_cell.angle_gamma   90.00
#
_symmetry.space_group_name_H-M   'P 1'
#
loop_
_entity.id
_entity.type
_entity.pdbx_description
1 polymer ?
#
loop_
_entity_poly.entity_id
_entity_poly.type
_entity_poly.pdbx_seq_one_letter_code
_entity_poly.pdbx_strand_id
1 'polypeptide(L)'
;MEYTVNSFSEHHAKLNTQINAGDAPDVFWVNPEYMRDFVDRDQLMDLTDLMDKKGVDVSDYLPSSLEKMQYVGEDGDTHIYGVDCCIVGPVIFYNKDLFDEAGVEYIPTKKEDQWTWDEFVENMKKLTKVEDGKTVQYGTSNFEEKFSLYTTLELLGSNGAKWFNGDYTQAVGIDSEATRDTLTKIKELRTVYGVAPNPTAVGVDTSHSPTQMFMTGQVASIFVGSYALQELSQSGINLGAGLPPKMAEGTKPIGSANLDCIWKDTKHPEEAFELVQYLTSVDVCSDVYKTGLWMPNRVSLYKEENQDKWYNPEVYPQGWLDMTWLWTEASLRPFDHLRNTDEIYDTCTVYMEDYFYNDGNLDSILPEWQEEVNALLEE
;
A
#
# COMPACT_ATOMS: atom_id res chain seq x y z
N MET A 1 20.74 22.75 8.66
CA MET A 1 19.80 21.87 7.96
C MET A 1 18.50 22.63 7.81
N GLU A 2 17.96 22.69 6.61
CA GLU A 2 16.66 23.25 6.29
C GLU A 2 15.77 22.11 5.82
N TYR A 3 14.48 22.08 6.17
CA TYR A 3 13.57 21.05 5.74
C TYR A 3 12.27 21.65 5.22
N THR A 4 11.65 20.99 4.26
CA THR A 4 10.37 21.37 3.67
C THR A 4 9.37 20.24 3.83
N VAL A 5 8.16 20.56 4.27
CA VAL A 5 7.05 19.63 4.36
C VAL A 5 6.10 19.85 3.18
N ASN A 6 5.78 18.78 2.48
CA ASN A 6 4.79 18.80 1.40
C ASN A 6 3.66 17.82 1.74
N SER A 7 2.45 18.03 1.19
CA SER A 7 1.42 17.00 1.20
C SER A 7 1.88 15.82 0.36
N PHE A 8 1.43 14.60 0.72
CA PHE A 8 1.79 13.38 -0.02
C PHE A 8 1.43 13.51 -1.52
N SER A 9 0.21 13.98 -1.83
CA SER A 9 -0.29 14.10 -3.21
C SER A 9 0.43 15.12 -4.08
N GLU A 10 1.11 16.13 -3.49
CA GLU A 10 1.81 17.18 -4.24
C GLU A 10 3.32 16.96 -4.29
N HIS A 11 3.84 16.01 -3.51
CA HIS A 11 5.28 15.86 -3.29
C HIS A 11 6.05 15.64 -4.59
N HIS A 12 5.69 14.61 -5.39
CA HIS A 12 6.43 14.24 -6.59
C HIS A 12 6.36 15.34 -7.67
N ALA A 13 5.19 15.95 -7.89
CA ALA A 13 5.04 17.05 -8.85
C ALA A 13 5.93 18.26 -8.50
N LYS A 14 5.99 18.59 -7.20
CA LYS A 14 6.85 19.66 -6.71
C LYS A 14 8.33 19.30 -6.79
N LEU A 15 8.69 18.07 -6.42
CA LEU A 15 10.05 17.56 -6.51
C LEU A 15 10.56 17.58 -7.96
N ASN A 16 9.79 17.08 -8.92
CA ASN A 16 10.11 17.14 -10.33
C ASN A 16 10.36 18.58 -10.81
N THR A 17 9.53 19.53 -10.36
CA THR A 17 9.72 20.95 -10.69
C THR A 17 11.04 21.50 -10.14
N GLN A 18 11.38 21.15 -8.89
CA GLN A 18 12.61 21.61 -8.25
C GLN A 18 13.87 20.98 -8.89
N ILE A 19 13.83 19.68 -9.21
CA ILE A 19 14.93 19.00 -9.90
C ILE A 19 15.19 19.64 -11.27
N ASN A 20 14.12 19.87 -12.04
CA ASN A 20 14.23 20.50 -13.37
C ASN A 20 14.73 21.94 -13.31
N ALA A 21 14.49 22.64 -12.21
CA ALA A 21 15.02 23.99 -11.95
C ALA A 21 16.46 23.98 -11.43
N GLY A 22 17.03 22.82 -11.06
CA GLY A 22 18.34 22.72 -10.42
C GLY A 22 18.36 23.25 -8.98
N ASP A 23 17.23 23.18 -8.28
CA ASP A 23 17.01 23.71 -6.92
C ASP A 23 16.29 22.66 -6.03
N ALA A 24 16.62 21.37 -6.22
CA ALA A 24 16.08 20.30 -5.41
C ALA A 24 16.76 20.24 -4.02
N PRO A 25 16.06 19.72 -2.98
CA PRO A 25 16.71 19.36 -1.73
C PRO A 25 17.82 18.32 -1.93
N ASP A 26 18.85 18.34 -1.08
CA ASP A 26 19.92 17.34 -1.13
C ASP A 26 19.39 15.92 -0.88
N VAL A 27 18.42 15.80 0.04
CA VAL A 27 17.76 14.53 0.42
C VAL A 27 16.27 14.68 0.32
N PHE A 28 15.61 13.70 -0.25
CA PHE A 28 14.14 13.62 -0.36
C PHE A 28 13.68 12.17 -0.45
N TRP A 29 12.43 11.93 -0.12
CA TRP A 29 11.86 10.61 -0.28
C TRP A 29 11.21 10.44 -1.66
N VAL A 30 11.22 9.22 -2.17
CA VAL A 30 10.58 8.84 -3.44
C VAL A 30 9.75 7.58 -3.21
N ASN A 31 8.52 7.55 -3.72
CA ASN A 31 7.74 6.32 -3.76
C ASN A 31 8.37 5.33 -4.75
N PRO A 32 8.34 4.03 -4.47
CA PRO A 32 8.93 3.02 -5.35
C PRO A 32 8.41 3.06 -6.79
N GLU A 33 7.12 3.36 -6.99
CA GLU A 33 6.52 3.49 -8.32
C GLU A 33 7.14 4.58 -9.20
N TYR A 34 7.77 5.60 -8.62
CA TYR A 34 8.47 6.66 -9.35
C TYR A 34 9.97 6.44 -9.46
N MET A 35 10.52 5.50 -8.69
CA MET A 35 11.98 5.32 -8.62
C MET A 35 12.61 5.08 -9.98
N ARG A 36 11.97 4.24 -10.83
CA ARG A 36 12.47 3.90 -12.14
C ARG A 36 12.64 5.13 -13.02
N ASP A 37 11.64 6.01 -13.04
CA ASP A 37 11.67 7.23 -13.84
C ASP A 37 12.76 8.19 -13.38
N PHE A 38 12.95 8.34 -12.07
CA PHE A 38 14.03 9.17 -11.52
C PHE A 38 15.41 8.60 -11.86
N VAL A 39 15.58 7.29 -11.81
CA VAL A 39 16.83 6.61 -12.17
C VAL A 39 17.12 6.77 -13.67
N ASP A 40 16.15 6.44 -14.54
CA ASP A 40 16.30 6.52 -15.99
C ASP A 40 16.56 7.96 -16.48
N ARG A 41 16.07 8.97 -15.76
CA ARG A 41 16.36 10.40 -16.03
C ARG A 41 17.65 10.90 -15.39
N ASP A 42 18.43 10.01 -14.74
CA ASP A 42 19.70 10.35 -14.10
C ASP A 42 19.57 11.48 -13.04
N GLN A 43 18.51 11.41 -12.22
CA GLN A 43 18.16 12.43 -11.24
C GLN A 43 18.57 12.06 -9.80
N LEU A 44 18.85 10.78 -9.55
CA LEU A 44 19.26 10.26 -8.25
C LEU A 44 20.74 9.92 -8.24
N MET A 45 21.35 10.08 -7.07
CA MET A 45 22.72 9.64 -6.83
C MET A 45 22.75 8.13 -6.64
N ASP A 46 23.69 7.45 -7.34
CA ASP A 46 24.02 6.07 -7.04
C ASP A 46 24.76 5.99 -5.68
N LEU A 47 24.18 5.26 -4.75
CA LEU A 47 24.66 5.13 -3.38
C LEU A 47 25.55 3.91 -3.17
N THR A 48 25.74 3.05 -4.17
CA THR A 48 26.41 1.76 -4.07
C THR A 48 27.83 1.91 -3.49
N ASP A 49 28.64 2.78 -4.09
CA ASP A 49 30.01 3.03 -3.66
C ASP A 49 30.07 3.63 -2.24
N LEU A 50 29.13 4.52 -1.89
CA LEU A 50 29.07 5.12 -0.56
C LEU A 50 28.69 4.10 0.50
N MET A 51 27.74 3.22 0.20
CA MET A 51 27.34 2.13 1.10
C MET A 51 28.47 1.16 1.34
N ASP A 52 29.17 0.74 0.28
CA ASP A 52 30.35 -0.14 0.37
C ASP A 52 31.47 0.50 1.18
N LYS A 53 31.81 1.75 0.90
CA LYS A 53 32.85 2.51 1.60
C LYS A 53 32.56 2.67 3.10
N LYS A 54 31.29 2.85 3.46
CA LYS A 54 30.83 3.00 4.85
C LYS A 54 30.52 1.67 5.53
N GLY A 55 30.56 0.55 4.79
CA GLY A 55 30.30 -0.80 5.31
C GLY A 55 28.84 -0.99 5.75
N VAL A 56 27.88 -0.44 4.99
CA VAL A 56 26.45 -0.58 5.31
C VAL A 56 26.02 -2.02 5.05
N ASP A 57 25.55 -2.69 6.10
CA ASP A 57 25.04 -4.05 6.00
C ASP A 57 23.54 -4.02 5.61
N VAL A 58 23.24 -4.53 4.42
CA VAL A 58 21.87 -4.63 3.90
C VAL A 58 21.24 -6.00 4.13
N SER A 59 21.97 -6.95 4.74
CA SER A 59 21.51 -8.34 4.90
C SER A 59 20.33 -8.51 5.86
N ASP A 60 20.08 -7.53 6.73
CA ASP A 60 18.96 -7.53 7.67
C ASP A 60 17.67 -6.93 7.09
N TYR A 61 17.69 -6.38 5.88
CA TYR A 61 16.46 -5.88 5.25
C TYR A 61 15.51 -7.02 4.85
N LEU A 62 14.21 -6.75 4.88
CA LEU A 62 13.23 -7.67 4.29
C LEU A 62 13.52 -7.84 2.78
N PRO A 63 13.21 -8.99 2.18
CA PRO A 63 13.45 -9.21 0.75
C PRO A 63 12.82 -8.15 -0.14
N SER A 64 11.56 -7.78 0.10
CA SER A 64 10.87 -6.72 -0.65
C SER A 64 11.49 -5.33 -0.44
N SER A 65 12.00 -5.05 0.76
CA SER A 65 12.72 -3.80 1.02
C SER A 65 14.03 -3.72 0.26
N LEU A 66 14.77 -4.82 0.22
CA LEU A 66 16.02 -4.87 -0.54
C LEU A 66 15.76 -4.77 -2.05
N GLU A 67 14.74 -5.48 -2.56
CA GLU A 67 14.37 -5.45 -3.97
C GLU A 67 14.06 -4.03 -4.46
N LYS A 68 13.29 -3.25 -3.72
CA LYS A 68 12.94 -1.88 -4.12
C LYS A 68 14.10 -0.87 -4.03
N MET A 69 15.16 -1.19 -3.26
CA MET A 69 16.36 -0.36 -3.20
C MET A 69 17.28 -0.58 -4.40
N GLN A 70 17.16 -1.74 -5.07
CA GLN A 70 18.09 -2.23 -6.07
C GLN A 70 17.57 -2.04 -7.50
N TYR A 71 18.44 -1.58 -8.36
CA TYR A 71 18.18 -1.45 -9.80
C TYR A 71 19.33 -2.10 -10.59
N VAL A 72 18.98 -2.90 -11.60
CA VAL A 72 19.96 -3.43 -12.55
C VAL A 72 20.22 -2.37 -13.61
N GLY A 73 21.43 -1.85 -13.68
CA GLY A 73 21.85 -0.87 -14.67
C GLY A 73 22.02 -1.48 -16.08
N GLU A 74 22.27 -0.64 -17.07
CA GLU A 74 22.58 -1.07 -18.43
C GLU A 74 23.89 -1.86 -18.54
N ASP A 75 24.80 -1.67 -17.59
CA ASP A 75 26.04 -2.42 -17.41
C ASP A 75 25.84 -3.85 -16.90
N GLY A 76 24.63 -4.18 -16.44
CA GLY A 76 24.26 -5.46 -15.83
C GLY A 76 24.60 -5.56 -14.34
N ASP A 77 25.13 -4.50 -13.74
CA ASP A 77 25.43 -4.44 -12.31
C ASP A 77 24.21 -3.95 -11.52
N THR A 78 24.15 -4.29 -10.25
CA THR A 78 23.10 -3.86 -9.34
C THR A 78 23.51 -2.59 -8.61
N HIS A 79 22.71 -1.56 -8.73
CA HIS A 79 22.89 -0.24 -8.12
C HIS A 79 21.84 0.05 -7.06
N ILE A 80 22.16 0.91 -6.10
CA ILE A 80 21.26 1.36 -5.04
C ILE A 80 21.09 2.87 -5.13
N TYR A 81 19.84 3.33 -5.35
CA TYR A 81 19.54 4.77 -5.50
C TYR A 81 18.73 5.36 -4.34
N GLY A 82 18.31 4.54 -3.40
CA GLY A 82 17.60 4.98 -2.21
C GLY A 82 17.70 3.97 -1.08
N VAL A 83 17.49 4.42 0.14
CA VAL A 83 17.53 3.57 1.34
C VAL A 83 16.13 3.49 1.95
N ASP A 84 15.71 2.26 2.18
CA ASP A 84 14.38 1.98 2.73
C ASP A 84 14.32 2.21 4.25
N CYS A 85 13.25 2.87 4.72
CA CYS A 85 13.02 3.14 6.13
C CYS A 85 11.87 2.30 6.74
N CYS A 86 10.96 1.73 5.92
CA CYS A 86 9.78 1.05 6.43
C CYS A 86 9.08 0.20 5.36
N ILE A 87 8.09 -0.57 5.81
CA ILE A 87 7.13 -1.23 4.94
C ILE A 87 5.71 -0.92 5.40
N VAL A 88 4.77 -0.81 4.47
CA VAL A 88 3.34 -0.74 4.70
C VAL A 88 2.62 -1.68 3.75
N GLY A 89 1.47 -2.20 4.16
CA GLY A 89 0.66 -3.10 3.35
C GLY A 89 -0.79 -3.10 3.82
N PRO A 90 -1.73 -3.65 3.06
CA PRO A 90 -3.15 -3.67 3.39
C PRO A 90 -3.46 -4.49 4.64
N VAL A 91 -4.43 -4.02 5.42
CA VAL A 91 -4.98 -4.71 6.59
C VAL A 91 -6.41 -4.24 6.82
N ILE A 92 -7.26 -5.06 7.41
CA ILE A 92 -8.60 -4.61 7.80
C ILE A 92 -8.58 -4.11 9.24
N PHE A 93 -8.97 -2.84 9.43
CA PHE A 93 -9.32 -2.31 10.74
C PHE A 93 -10.82 -2.41 10.97
N TYR A 94 -11.25 -2.67 12.20
CA TYR A 94 -12.66 -2.77 12.56
C TYR A 94 -12.94 -2.22 13.95
N ASN A 95 -14.18 -1.78 14.16
CA ASN A 95 -14.66 -1.29 15.43
C ASN A 95 -15.25 -2.45 16.24
N LYS A 96 -14.57 -2.86 17.31
CA LYS A 96 -14.97 -3.99 18.18
C LYS A 96 -16.35 -3.80 18.79
N ASP A 97 -16.70 -2.58 19.18
CA ASP A 97 -18.00 -2.32 19.81
C ASP A 97 -19.16 -2.60 18.84
N LEU A 98 -18.99 -2.27 17.55
CA LEU A 98 -19.99 -2.56 16.51
C LEU A 98 -20.09 -4.07 16.22
N PHE A 99 -18.95 -4.80 16.28
CA PHE A 99 -18.93 -6.25 16.15
C PHE A 99 -19.63 -6.92 17.34
N ASP A 100 -19.34 -6.49 18.55
CA ASP A 100 -19.97 -6.99 19.77
C ASP A 100 -21.50 -6.75 19.75
N GLU A 101 -21.92 -5.53 19.36
CA GLU A 101 -23.34 -5.18 19.24
C GLU A 101 -24.07 -6.06 18.22
N ALA A 102 -23.42 -6.39 17.10
CA ALA A 102 -23.99 -7.25 16.06
C ALA A 102 -23.87 -8.76 16.37
N GLY A 103 -23.13 -9.14 17.40
CA GLY A 103 -22.85 -10.54 17.72
C GLY A 103 -22.00 -11.23 16.65
N VAL A 104 -21.11 -10.48 16.01
CA VAL A 104 -20.19 -10.98 15.00
C VAL A 104 -18.82 -11.23 15.64
N GLU A 105 -18.22 -12.37 15.32
CA GLU A 105 -16.87 -12.69 15.77
C GLU A 105 -15.86 -11.67 15.20
N TYR A 106 -14.78 -11.41 15.92
CA TYR A 106 -13.73 -10.53 15.47
C TYR A 106 -13.02 -11.10 14.24
N ILE A 107 -12.58 -10.24 13.34
CA ILE A 107 -11.81 -10.64 12.16
C ILE A 107 -10.53 -11.35 12.61
N PRO A 108 -10.26 -12.58 12.11
CA PRO A 108 -9.11 -13.35 12.54
C PRO A 108 -7.77 -12.66 12.26
N THR A 109 -6.80 -12.89 13.15
CA THR A 109 -5.41 -12.43 13.00
C THR A 109 -4.47 -13.57 12.59
N LYS A 110 -4.88 -14.83 12.78
CA LYS A 110 -4.09 -16.01 12.43
C LYS A 110 -4.43 -16.51 11.03
N LYS A 111 -3.41 -16.88 10.26
CA LYS A 111 -3.52 -17.32 8.86
C LYS A 111 -4.44 -18.53 8.69
N GLU A 112 -4.40 -19.48 9.63
CA GLU A 112 -5.22 -20.68 9.64
C GLU A 112 -6.72 -20.43 9.87
N ASP A 113 -7.06 -19.35 10.59
CA ASP A 113 -8.43 -18.99 10.96
C ASP A 113 -9.04 -17.96 10.00
N GLN A 114 -8.28 -17.52 8.99
CA GLN A 114 -8.67 -16.47 8.04
C GLN A 114 -10.02 -16.77 7.36
N TRP A 115 -10.94 -15.82 7.40
CA TRP A 115 -12.22 -15.95 6.74
C TRP A 115 -12.07 -16.09 5.22
N THR A 116 -12.88 -16.96 4.64
CA THR A 116 -13.11 -16.99 3.20
C THR A 116 -13.85 -15.71 2.75
N TRP A 117 -13.85 -15.43 1.46
CA TRP A 117 -14.63 -14.30 0.90
C TRP A 117 -16.11 -14.39 1.29
N ASP A 118 -16.73 -15.58 1.21
CA ASP A 118 -18.15 -15.75 1.53
C ASP A 118 -18.44 -15.54 3.02
N GLU A 119 -17.59 -16.04 3.92
CA GLU A 119 -17.70 -15.78 5.36
C GLU A 119 -17.55 -14.30 5.68
N PHE A 120 -16.61 -13.63 5.02
CA PHE A 120 -16.46 -12.17 5.15
C PHE A 120 -17.74 -11.45 4.75
N VAL A 121 -18.28 -11.73 3.57
CA VAL A 121 -19.54 -11.11 3.08
C VAL A 121 -20.69 -11.35 4.04
N GLU A 122 -20.89 -12.59 4.53
CA GLU A 122 -21.97 -12.91 5.47
C GLU A 122 -21.83 -12.16 6.80
N ASN A 123 -20.63 -11.96 7.28
CA ASN A 123 -20.37 -11.18 8.49
C ASN A 123 -20.59 -9.68 8.24
N MET A 124 -20.19 -9.15 7.09
CA MET A 124 -20.46 -7.75 6.73
C MET A 124 -21.96 -7.46 6.59
N LYS A 125 -22.75 -8.42 6.12
CA LYS A 125 -24.23 -8.30 6.11
C LYS A 125 -24.82 -8.14 7.51
N LYS A 126 -24.34 -8.89 8.50
CA LYS A 126 -24.78 -8.78 9.90
C LYS A 126 -24.42 -7.42 10.53
N LEU A 127 -23.30 -6.83 10.12
CA LEU A 127 -22.83 -5.52 10.56
C LEU A 127 -23.52 -4.35 9.86
N THR A 128 -24.21 -4.60 8.75
CA THR A 128 -24.90 -3.56 8.01
C THR A 128 -26.27 -3.28 8.64
N LYS A 129 -26.52 -2.01 9.02
CA LYS A 129 -27.79 -1.59 9.63
C LYS A 129 -28.59 -0.73 8.66
N VAL A 130 -29.87 -1.06 8.53
CA VAL A 130 -30.83 -0.33 7.69
C VAL A 130 -31.96 0.19 8.58
N GLU A 131 -32.20 1.51 8.58
CA GLU A 131 -33.28 2.17 9.29
C GLU A 131 -34.10 2.96 8.30
N ASP A 132 -35.42 2.82 8.35
CA ASP A 132 -36.37 3.48 7.46
C ASP A 132 -36.02 3.36 5.96
N GLY A 133 -35.47 2.19 5.56
CA GLY A 133 -35.06 1.91 4.17
C GLY A 133 -33.74 2.59 3.74
N LYS A 134 -33.01 3.17 4.66
CA LYS A 134 -31.69 3.76 4.42
C LYS A 134 -30.61 3.02 5.21
N THR A 135 -29.48 2.73 4.58
CA THR A 135 -28.32 2.18 5.29
C THR A 135 -27.71 3.29 6.14
N VAL A 136 -27.72 3.08 7.46
CA VAL A 136 -27.13 3.99 8.45
C VAL A 136 -25.75 3.55 8.91
N GLN A 137 -25.42 2.28 8.73
CA GLN A 137 -24.11 1.69 8.98
C GLN A 137 -23.82 0.62 7.96
N TYR A 138 -22.68 0.67 7.31
CA TYR A 138 -22.17 -0.37 6.40
C TYR A 138 -21.25 -1.34 7.12
N GLY A 139 -21.18 -2.58 6.66
CA GLY A 139 -20.28 -3.59 7.22
C GLY A 139 -18.81 -3.29 6.92
N THR A 140 -18.52 -2.80 5.73
CA THR A 140 -17.14 -2.52 5.28
C THR A 140 -17.05 -1.38 4.30
N SER A 141 -15.82 -0.91 4.03
CA SER A 141 -15.53 0.05 2.96
C SER A 141 -14.09 -0.06 2.43
N ASN A 142 -13.82 0.71 1.39
CA ASN A 142 -12.51 0.92 0.78
C ASN A 142 -11.91 -0.29 0.03
N PHE A 143 -12.74 -1.22 -0.41
CA PHE A 143 -12.32 -2.29 -1.33
C PHE A 143 -12.16 -1.78 -2.76
N GLU A 144 -12.92 -0.76 -3.17
CA GLU A 144 -12.83 -0.04 -4.45
C GLU A 144 -11.86 1.15 -4.31
N GLU A 145 -10.60 0.89 -3.91
CA GLU A 145 -9.63 1.94 -3.61
C GLU A 145 -9.09 2.60 -4.89
N LYS A 146 -9.18 3.94 -4.94
CA LYS A 146 -8.77 4.74 -6.10
C LYS A 146 -7.28 5.08 -6.15
N PHE A 147 -6.66 5.34 -4.99
CA PHE A 147 -5.41 6.09 -4.95
C PHE A 147 -4.14 5.26 -5.02
N SER A 148 -4.11 4.06 -4.48
CA SER A 148 -2.89 3.28 -4.43
C SER A 148 -3.04 1.89 -5.03
N LEU A 149 -4.26 1.54 -5.40
CA LEU A 149 -4.63 0.18 -5.82
C LEU A 149 -4.17 -0.91 -4.82
N TYR A 150 -3.71 -0.51 -3.62
CA TYR A 150 -3.13 -1.42 -2.64
C TYR A 150 -4.05 -2.58 -2.31
N THR A 151 -5.27 -2.26 -1.87
CA THR A 151 -6.25 -3.28 -1.46
C THR A 151 -6.71 -4.12 -2.65
N THR A 152 -6.98 -3.48 -3.78
CA THR A 152 -7.40 -4.16 -5.01
C THR A 152 -6.29 -5.06 -5.56
N LEU A 153 -5.04 -4.59 -5.61
CA LEU A 153 -3.90 -5.39 -6.11
C LEU A 153 -3.62 -6.61 -5.24
N GLU A 154 -3.74 -6.48 -3.91
CA GLU A 154 -3.59 -7.63 -3.02
C GLU A 154 -4.66 -8.69 -3.29
N LEU A 155 -5.93 -8.27 -3.44
CA LEU A 155 -7.02 -9.20 -3.75
C LEU A 155 -6.85 -9.83 -5.14
N LEU A 156 -6.44 -9.07 -6.14
CA LEU A 156 -6.14 -9.56 -7.48
C LEU A 156 -5.06 -10.66 -7.45
N GLY A 157 -3.91 -10.37 -6.84
CA GLY A 157 -2.82 -11.32 -6.70
C GLY A 157 -3.23 -12.55 -5.87
N SER A 158 -3.99 -12.34 -4.80
CA SER A 158 -4.52 -13.39 -3.93
C SER A 158 -5.56 -14.29 -4.63
N ASN A 159 -6.22 -13.76 -5.66
CA ASN A 159 -7.15 -14.52 -6.52
C ASN A 159 -6.48 -15.12 -7.76
N GLY A 160 -5.16 -14.99 -7.89
CA GLY A 160 -4.37 -15.58 -8.97
C GLY A 160 -4.19 -14.70 -10.21
N ALA A 161 -4.63 -13.44 -10.18
CA ALA A 161 -4.36 -12.51 -11.27
C ALA A 161 -2.86 -12.16 -11.32
N LYS A 162 -2.28 -12.31 -12.50
CA LYS A 162 -0.89 -11.93 -12.79
C LYS A 162 -0.93 -10.91 -13.92
N TRP A 163 -1.00 -9.64 -13.56
CA TRP A 163 -1.22 -8.58 -14.54
C TRP A 163 -0.06 -8.43 -15.53
N PHE A 164 1.18 -8.66 -15.07
CA PHE A 164 2.36 -8.50 -15.90
C PHE A 164 3.14 -9.82 -16.02
N ASN A 165 3.94 -9.94 -17.08
CA ASN A 165 4.94 -11.00 -17.24
C ASN A 165 6.08 -10.85 -16.20
N GLY A 166 7.01 -11.82 -16.18
CA GLY A 166 8.03 -11.88 -15.13
C GLY A 166 9.09 -10.77 -15.16
N ASP A 167 9.21 -10.06 -16.29
CA ASP A 167 10.15 -8.94 -16.46
C ASP A 167 9.45 -7.56 -16.57
N TYR A 168 8.13 -7.54 -16.35
CA TYR A 168 7.30 -6.32 -16.35
C TYR A 168 7.31 -5.54 -17.68
N THR A 169 7.58 -6.20 -18.78
CA THR A 169 7.60 -5.60 -20.12
C THR A 169 6.27 -5.76 -20.88
N GLN A 170 5.35 -6.57 -20.34
CA GLN A 170 4.08 -6.85 -20.99
C GLN A 170 2.97 -7.09 -19.96
N ALA A 171 1.81 -6.48 -20.21
CA ALA A 171 0.57 -6.82 -19.52
C ALA A 171 -0.05 -8.07 -20.15
N VAL A 172 -0.19 -9.13 -19.34
CA VAL A 172 -0.63 -10.46 -19.82
C VAL A 172 -1.88 -10.98 -19.10
N GLY A 173 -2.31 -10.35 -18.02
CA GLY A 173 -3.38 -10.86 -17.16
C GLY A 173 -4.36 -9.82 -16.65
N ILE A 174 -4.36 -8.60 -17.21
CA ILE A 174 -5.43 -7.64 -16.97
C ILE A 174 -6.73 -8.22 -17.51
N ASP A 175 -6.74 -8.73 -18.75
CA ASP A 175 -7.88 -9.48 -19.31
C ASP A 175 -7.79 -10.97 -18.93
N SER A 176 -7.98 -11.25 -17.64
CA SER A 176 -8.03 -12.62 -17.15
C SER A 176 -9.31 -12.89 -16.35
N GLU A 177 -9.68 -14.16 -16.25
CA GLU A 177 -10.82 -14.58 -15.43
C GLU A 177 -10.61 -14.23 -13.93
N ALA A 178 -9.38 -14.34 -13.42
CA ALA A 178 -9.05 -13.96 -12.05
C ALA A 178 -9.24 -12.46 -11.78
N THR A 179 -8.86 -11.61 -12.73
CA THR A 179 -9.12 -10.16 -12.66
C THR A 179 -10.63 -9.89 -12.69
N ARG A 180 -11.34 -10.49 -13.64
CA ARG A 180 -12.79 -10.35 -13.79
C ARG A 180 -13.54 -10.77 -12.52
N ASP A 181 -13.24 -11.95 -11.98
CA ASP A 181 -13.86 -12.46 -10.75
C ASP A 181 -13.57 -11.54 -9.56
N THR A 182 -12.34 -11.08 -9.41
CA THR A 182 -11.96 -10.19 -8.29
C THR A 182 -12.70 -8.86 -8.35
N LEU A 183 -12.68 -8.18 -9.51
CA LEU A 183 -13.36 -6.89 -9.67
C LEU A 183 -14.88 -7.03 -9.50
N THR A 184 -15.47 -8.14 -9.98
CA THR A 184 -16.88 -8.46 -9.79
C THR A 184 -17.20 -8.62 -8.31
N LYS A 185 -16.46 -9.43 -7.58
CA LYS A 185 -16.63 -9.63 -6.13
C LYS A 185 -16.56 -8.32 -5.35
N ILE A 186 -15.60 -7.46 -5.68
CA ILE A 186 -15.46 -6.14 -5.04
C ILE A 186 -16.71 -5.28 -5.31
N LYS A 187 -17.14 -5.16 -6.56
CA LYS A 187 -18.33 -4.37 -6.93
C LYS A 187 -19.59 -4.91 -6.27
N GLU A 188 -19.73 -6.22 -6.13
CA GLU A 188 -20.88 -6.87 -5.49
C GLU A 188 -21.04 -6.53 -4.01
N LEU A 189 -19.97 -6.19 -3.29
CA LEU A 189 -20.08 -5.71 -1.89
C LEU A 189 -21.09 -4.55 -1.78
N ARG A 190 -21.11 -3.68 -2.76
CA ARG A 190 -22.01 -2.53 -2.85
C ARG A 190 -23.30 -2.85 -3.57
N THR A 191 -23.22 -3.40 -4.78
CA THR A 191 -24.35 -3.47 -5.73
C THR A 191 -25.30 -4.64 -5.48
N VAL A 192 -24.80 -5.73 -4.92
CA VAL A 192 -25.57 -6.96 -4.65
C VAL A 192 -25.82 -7.12 -3.16
N TYR A 193 -24.79 -6.98 -2.35
CA TYR A 193 -24.90 -7.23 -0.91
C TYR A 193 -25.24 -6.00 -0.09
N GLY A 194 -25.02 -4.79 -0.62
CA GLY A 194 -25.31 -3.52 0.07
C GLY A 194 -24.49 -3.29 1.33
N VAL A 195 -23.34 -3.97 1.48
CA VAL A 195 -22.50 -3.92 2.69
C VAL A 195 -21.41 -2.85 2.63
N ALA A 196 -21.21 -2.24 1.47
CA ALA A 196 -20.26 -1.14 1.26
C ALA A 196 -20.97 0.12 0.76
N PRO A 197 -20.52 1.33 1.12
CA PRO A 197 -21.11 2.58 0.68
C PRO A 197 -20.86 2.83 -0.83
N ASN A 198 -21.64 3.72 -1.42
CA ASN A 198 -21.38 4.21 -2.77
C ASN A 198 -20.15 5.14 -2.74
N PRO A 199 -19.10 4.88 -3.53
CA PRO A 199 -17.89 5.70 -3.53
C PRO A 199 -18.09 7.14 -3.98
N THR A 200 -19.09 7.41 -4.83
CA THR A 200 -19.44 8.78 -5.23
C THR A 200 -19.99 9.61 -4.05
N ALA A 201 -20.51 8.94 -3.02
CA ALA A 201 -20.89 9.59 -1.76
C ALA A 201 -19.69 9.82 -0.83
N VAL A 202 -18.56 9.14 -1.07
CA VAL A 202 -17.39 9.08 -0.18
C VAL A 202 -16.25 9.99 -0.67
N GLY A 203 -16.31 10.58 -1.83
CA GLY A 203 -15.08 11.06 -2.50
C GLY A 203 -14.87 12.54 -2.71
N VAL A 204 -15.77 13.43 -2.29
CA VAL A 204 -15.67 14.87 -2.65
C VAL A 204 -15.48 15.78 -1.43
N ASP A 205 -15.82 15.30 -0.24
CA ASP A 205 -15.68 16.05 1.01
C ASP A 205 -14.85 15.19 1.99
N THR A 206 -13.88 15.78 2.67
CA THR A 206 -13.05 15.11 3.68
C THR A 206 -13.87 14.49 4.81
N SER A 207 -15.08 14.98 5.04
CA SER A 207 -16.04 14.41 6.02
C SER A 207 -16.64 13.07 5.59
N HIS A 208 -16.46 12.66 4.34
CA HIS A 208 -16.97 11.43 3.76
C HIS A 208 -15.85 10.48 3.29
N SER A 209 -14.58 10.73 3.67
CA SER A 209 -13.50 9.79 3.38
C SER A 209 -13.77 8.45 4.07
N PRO A 210 -13.29 7.32 3.52
CA PRO A 210 -13.46 6.01 4.16
C PRO A 210 -13.02 5.98 5.62
N THR A 211 -11.89 6.61 5.95
CA THR A 211 -11.37 6.71 7.31
C THR A 211 -12.30 7.52 8.23
N GLN A 212 -12.84 8.65 7.75
CA GLN A 212 -13.80 9.45 8.51
C GLN A 212 -15.13 8.71 8.74
N MET A 213 -15.65 7.99 7.74
CA MET A 213 -16.84 7.16 7.91
C MET A 213 -16.60 6.05 8.93
N PHE A 214 -15.41 5.46 8.96
CA PHE A 214 -15.03 4.49 9.96
C PHE A 214 -14.94 5.13 11.36
N MET A 215 -14.26 6.26 11.51
CA MET A 215 -14.12 6.95 12.79
C MET A 215 -15.46 7.44 13.37
N THR A 216 -16.44 7.71 12.52
CA THR A 216 -17.79 8.11 12.94
C THR A 216 -18.76 6.94 13.11
N GLY A 217 -18.32 5.69 12.92
CA GLY A 217 -19.15 4.49 13.05
C GLY A 217 -20.14 4.26 11.89
N GLN A 218 -20.02 5.00 10.79
CA GLN A 218 -20.82 4.80 9.59
C GLN A 218 -20.43 3.54 8.81
N VAL A 219 -19.20 3.05 9.02
CA VAL A 219 -18.74 1.74 8.57
C VAL A 219 -18.13 0.97 9.72
N ALA A 220 -18.39 -0.32 9.80
CA ALA A 220 -17.90 -1.18 10.88
C ALA A 220 -16.44 -1.66 10.67
N SER A 221 -16.00 -1.73 9.42
CA SER A 221 -14.63 -2.10 9.06
C SER A 221 -14.14 -1.35 7.83
N ILE A 222 -12.82 -1.20 7.71
CA ILE A 222 -12.17 -0.53 6.57
C ILE A 222 -10.93 -1.34 6.14
N PHE A 223 -10.79 -1.58 4.83
CA PHE A 223 -9.62 -2.20 4.25
C PHE A 223 -8.67 -1.12 3.74
N VAL A 224 -7.53 -0.94 4.38
CA VAL A 224 -6.62 0.19 4.12
C VAL A 224 -5.18 -0.18 4.48
N GLY A 225 -4.21 0.58 4.01
CA GLY A 225 -2.81 0.38 4.39
C GLY A 225 -2.57 0.53 5.89
N SER A 226 -1.62 -0.24 6.42
CA SER A 226 -1.27 -0.27 7.84
C SER A 226 -0.89 1.10 8.43
N TYR A 227 -0.49 2.05 7.58
CA TYR A 227 -0.21 3.45 7.97
C TYR A 227 -1.39 4.16 8.66
N ALA A 228 -2.62 3.73 8.38
CA ALA A 228 -3.82 4.30 9.02
C ALA A 228 -3.87 4.03 10.54
N LEU A 229 -3.12 3.04 11.03
CA LEU A 229 -3.08 2.71 12.46
C LEU A 229 -2.71 3.92 13.32
N GLN A 230 -1.78 4.78 12.88
CA GLN A 230 -1.38 5.95 13.65
C GLN A 230 -2.57 6.88 13.95
N GLU A 231 -3.41 7.16 12.96
CA GLU A 231 -4.59 8.02 13.13
C GLU A 231 -5.70 7.27 13.90
N LEU A 232 -5.96 6.02 13.50
CA LEU A 232 -7.05 5.23 14.07
C LEU A 232 -6.84 4.90 15.54
N SER A 233 -5.61 4.64 15.99
CA SER A 233 -5.30 4.38 17.40
C SER A 233 -5.58 5.58 18.32
N GLN A 234 -5.59 6.78 17.76
CA GLN A 234 -5.85 8.03 18.48
C GLN A 234 -7.32 8.47 18.42
N SER A 235 -8.16 7.78 17.64
CA SER A 235 -9.57 8.16 17.41
C SER A 235 -10.50 7.90 18.60
N GLY A 236 -10.05 7.11 19.58
CA GLY A 236 -10.87 6.67 20.73
C GLY A 236 -11.80 5.49 20.41
N ILE A 237 -11.74 4.91 19.20
CA ILE A 237 -12.46 3.69 18.84
C ILE A 237 -11.84 2.49 19.57
N ASN A 238 -12.67 1.54 19.99
CA ASN A 238 -12.21 0.21 20.41
C ASN A 238 -11.73 -0.58 19.18
N LEU A 239 -10.46 -0.28 18.78
CA LEU A 239 -9.91 -0.68 17.51
C LEU A 239 -9.51 -2.15 17.51
N GLY A 240 -9.93 -2.88 16.49
CA GLY A 240 -9.41 -4.19 16.10
C GLY A 240 -8.70 -4.12 14.76
N ALA A 241 -7.83 -5.10 14.51
CA ALA A 241 -7.24 -5.33 13.20
C ALA A 241 -7.32 -6.83 12.88
N GLY A 242 -7.42 -7.15 11.59
CA GLY A 242 -7.53 -8.54 11.14
C GLY A 242 -7.13 -8.71 9.68
N LEU A 243 -7.04 -9.96 9.27
CA LEU A 243 -6.62 -10.36 7.94
C LEU A 243 -7.68 -10.00 6.88
N PRO A 244 -7.28 -9.66 5.64
CA PRO A 244 -8.19 -9.58 4.51
C PRO A 244 -8.88 -10.93 4.26
N PRO A 245 -10.01 -10.99 3.54
CA PRO A 245 -10.64 -12.26 3.21
C PRO A 245 -9.74 -13.10 2.30
N LYS A 246 -9.70 -14.41 2.55
CA LYS A 246 -8.93 -15.36 1.77
C LYS A 246 -9.52 -15.51 0.38
N MET A 247 -8.71 -15.27 -0.65
CA MET A 247 -9.06 -15.47 -2.05
C MET A 247 -8.66 -16.89 -2.52
N ALA A 248 -8.85 -17.18 -3.81
CA ALA A 248 -8.67 -18.53 -4.36
C ALA A 248 -7.27 -19.14 -4.16
N GLU A 249 -6.22 -18.32 -4.23
CA GLU A 249 -4.83 -18.77 -4.00
C GLU A 249 -4.30 -18.43 -2.59
N GLY A 250 -5.18 -18.11 -1.66
CA GLY A 250 -4.84 -17.66 -0.32
C GLY A 250 -4.65 -16.14 -0.28
N THR A 251 -3.93 -15.64 0.73
CA THR A 251 -3.51 -14.23 0.75
C THR A 251 -2.06 -14.15 0.27
N LYS A 252 -1.84 -13.33 -0.74
CA LYS A 252 -0.51 -12.97 -1.25
C LYS A 252 -0.26 -11.52 -0.86
N PRO A 253 0.39 -11.29 0.27
CA PRO A 253 0.55 -9.95 0.77
C PRO A 253 1.45 -9.13 -0.14
N ILE A 254 1.09 -7.87 -0.32
CA ILE A 254 1.91 -6.87 -0.97
C ILE A 254 2.30 -5.80 0.02
N GLY A 255 3.46 -5.21 -0.18
CA GLY A 255 3.93 -4.13 0.68
C GLY A 255 4.96 -3.27 -0.02
N SER A 256 4.88 -2.00 0.23
CA SER A 256 5.83 -1.03 -0.28
C SER A 256 5.87 0.17 0.67
N ALA A 257 6.86 1.01 0.51
CA ALA A 257 6.96 2.30 1.19
C ALA A 257 8.04 3.16 0.54
N ASN A 258 8.23 4.35 1.07
CA ASN A 258 9.14 5.34 0.51
C ASN A 258 10.60 4.97 0.68
N LEU A 259 11.43 5.46 -0.23
CA LEU A 259 12.89 5.41 -0.16
C LEU A 259 13.43 6.82 0.08
N ASP A 260 14.39 6.96 0.99
CA ASP A 260 15.16 8.17 1.14
C ASP A 260 16.27 8.20 0.09
N CYS A 261 16.22 9.19 -0.80
CA CYS A 261 17.09 9.34 -1.95
C CYS A 261 17.92 10.62 -1.84
N ILE A 262 19.02 10.66 -2.59
CA ILE A 262 19.92 11.82 -2.67
C ILE A 262 19.86 12.38 -4.10
N TRP A 263 19.70 13.70 -4.21
CA TRP A 263 19.78 14.38 -5.50
C TRP A 263 21.17 14.22 -6.11
N LYS A 264 21.22 13.83 -7.39
CA LYS A 264 22.50 13.58 -8.07
C LYS A 264 23.44 14.80 -8.05
N ASP A 265 22.89 16.01 -8.25
CA ASP A 265 23.68 17.24 -8.35
C ASP A 265 23.92 17.94 -7.01
N THR A 266 23.67 17.26 -5.88
CA THR A 266 23.97 17.80 -4.55
C THR A 266 25.44 18.23 -4.44
N LYS A 267 25.69 19.31 -3.71
CA LYS A 267 27.05 19.75 -3.39
C LYS A 267 27.59 19.16 -2.10
N HIS A 268 26.79 18.35 -1.42
CA HIS A 268 27.03 17.80 -0.09
C HIS A 268 26.80 16.27 -0.03
N PRO A 269 27.41 15.47 -0.93
CA PRO A 269 27.07 14.03 -1.06
C PRO A 269 27.36 13.22 0.20
N GLU A 270 28.45 13.47 0.90
CA GLU A 270 28.82 12.73 2.11
C GLU A 270 27.87 13.07 3.27
N GLU A 271 27.53 14.36 3.45
CA GLU A 271 26.63 14.83 4.49
C GLU A 271 25.18 14.39 4.20
N ALA A 272 24.77 14.40 2.93
CA ALA A 272 23.47 13.89 2.50
C ALA A 272 23.33 12.39 2.80
N PHE A 273 24.38 11.62 2.53
CA PHE A 273 24.40 10.19 2.83
C PHE A 273 24.38 9.92 4.35
N GLU A 274 25.11 10.71 5.15
CA GLU A 274 25.03 10.61 6.62
C GLU A 274 23.61 10.91 7.14
N LEU A 275 22.91 11.86 6.52
CA LEU A 275 21.51 12.16 6.84
C LEU A 275 20.59 10.99 6.48
N VAL A 276 20.72 10.40 5.29
CA VAL A 276 19.95 9.23 4.86
C VAL A 276 20.19 8.07 5.83
N GLN A 277 21.44 7.76 6.16
CA GLN A 277 21.78 6.71 7.12
C GLN A 277 21.15 6.96 8.51
N TYR A 278 21.09 8.21 8.95
CA TYR A 278 20.45 8.57 10.22
C TYR A 278 18.93 8.38 10.16
N LEU A 279 18.28 8.89 9.12
CA LEU A 279 16.81 8.81 8.95
C LEU A 279 16.34 7.36 8.82
N THR A 280 17.12 6.49 8.18
CA THR A 280 16.79 5.08 7.95
C THR A 280 17.38 4.13 9.01
N SER A 281 18.01 4.68 10.06
CA SER A 281 18.55 3.87 11.14
C SER A 281 17.46 3.20 11.96
N VAL A 282 17.77 2.02 12.50
CA VAL A 282 16.83 1.28 13.36
C VAL A 282 16.37 2.13 14.54
N ASP A 283 17.26 2.91 15.15
CA ASP A 283 16.91 3.72 16.31
C ASP A 283 15.87 4.81 15.98
N VAL A 284 16.06 5.55 14.88
CA VAL A 284 15.12 6.60 14.43
C VAL A 284 13.80 5.97 13.97
N CYS A 285 13.88 4.94 13.12
CA CYS A 285 12.69 4.29 12.59
C CYS A 285 11.86 3.60 13.69
N SER A 286 12.50 3.05 14.73
CA SER A 286 11.80 2.41 15.85
C SER A 286 10.86 3.36 16.59
N ASP A 287 11.22 4.62 16.73
CA ASP A 287 10.33 5.62 17.33
C ASP A 287 9.10 5.88 16.44
N VAL A 288 9.27 5.87 15.12
CA VAL A 288 8.16 6.01 14.17
C VAL A 288 7.30 4.74 14.16
N TYR A 289 7.91 3.55 14.17
CA TYR A 289 7.17 2.29 14.25
C TYR A 289 6.25 2.23 15.47
N LYS A 290 6.71 2.66 16.65
CA LYS A 290 5.89 2.71 17.89
C LYS A 290 4.64 3.57 17.77
N THR A 291 4.58 4.50 16.82
CA THR A 291 3.38 5.32 16.56
C THR A 291 2.32 4.60 15.72
N GLY A 292 2.65 3.47 15.11
CA GLY A 292 1.78 2.74 14.18
C GLY A 292 1.75 3.30 12.75
N LEU A 293 2.59 4.30 12.44
CA LEU A 293 2.65 4.86 11.08
C LEU A 293 3.28 3.86 10.09
N TRP A 294 4.35 3.22 10.51
CA TRP A 294 5.15 2.32 9.67
C TRP A 294 5.39 0.98 10.35
N MET A 295 5.66 -0.03 9.52
CA MET A 295 6.11 -1.34 9.97
C MET A 295 7.60 -1.49 9.75
N PRO A 296 8.31 -2.28 10.61
CA PRO A 296 9.74 -2.52 10.43
C PRO A 296 10.08 -3.14 9.08
N ASN A 297 11.17 -2.71 8.51
CA ASN A 297 11.73 -3.25 7.27
C ASN A 297 12.98 -4.12 7.49
N ARG A 298 13.24 -4.52 8.74
CA ARG A 298 14.36 -5.37 9.13
C ARG A 298 13.87 -6.71 9.68
N VAL A 299 14.43 -7.81 9.20
CA VAL A 299 14.13 -9.18 9.66
C VAL A 299 14.38 -9.33 11.17
N SER A 300 15.45 -8.73 11.69
CA SER A 300 15.81 -8.84 13.11
C SER A 300 14.77 -8.22 14.04
N LEU A 301 14.04 -7.21 13.61
CA LEU A 301 13.03 -6.53 14.43
C LEU A 301 11.77 -7.38 14.67
N TYR A 302 11.51 -8.37 13.83
CA TYR A 302 10.37 -9.29 14.01
C TYR A 302 10.67 -10.45 14.97
N LYS A 303 11.94 -10.62 15.40
CA LYS A 303 12.28 -11.61 16.42
C LYS A 303 11.74 -11.16 17.78
N GLU A 304 11.29 -12.13 18.59
CA GLU A 304 10.65 -11.88 19.89
C GLU A 304 11.49 -10.96 20.80
N GLU A 305 12.80 -11.17 20.84
CA GLU A 305 13.73 -10.39 21.66
C GLU A 305 13.89 -8.91 21.23
N ASN A 306 13.38 -8.52 20.06
CA ASN A 306 13.49 -7.17 19.53
C ASN A 306 12.12 -6.46 19.35
N GLN A 307 11.01 -7.15 19.66
CA GLN A 307 9.68 -6.59 19.44
C GLN A 307 9.42 -5.33 20.30
N ASP A 308 10.02 -5.22 21.46
CA ASP A 308 9.94 -4.06 22.35
C ASP A 308 10.53 -2.78 21.74
N LYS A 309 11.36 -2.90 20.70
CA LYS A 309 11.94 -1.76 20.00
C LYS A 309 10.92 -1.02 19.12
N TRP A 310 9.89 -1.72 18.65
CA TRP A 310 8.92 -1.15 17.70
C TRP A 310 7.46 -1.36 18.08
N TYR A 311 7.10 -2.48 18.72
CA TYR A 311 5.74 -2.78 19.07
C TYR A 311 5.32 -2.03 20.34
N ASN A 312 4.22 -1.26 20.25
CA ASN A 312 3.61 -0.55 21.37
C ASN A 312 2.18 -1.07 21.58
N PRO A 313 1.89 -1.85 22.66
CA PRO A 313 0.57 -2.44 22.89
C PRO A 313 -0.54 -1.40 23.16
N GLU A 314 -0.21 -0.13 23.41
CA GLU A 314 -1.19 0.95 23.53
C GLU A 314 -1.66 1.49 22.15
N VAL A 315 -0.89 1.22 21.10
CA VAL A 315 -1.17 1.64 19.73
C VAL A 315 -1.65 0.48 18.87
N TYR A 316 -0.96 -0.65 18.95
CA TYR A 316 -1.22 -1.82 18.12
C TYR A 316 -2.37 -2.66 18.67
N PRO A 317 -3.42 -2.98 17.87
CA PRO A 317 -4.49 -3.87 18.31
C PRO A 317 -3.99 -5.24 18.74
N GLN A 318 -4.73 -5.88 19.64
CA GLN A 318 -4.46 -7.26 20.05
C GLN A 318 -4.43 -8.20 18.84
N GLY A 319 -3.45 -9.11 18.81
CA GLY A 319 -3.26 -10.06 17.70
C GLY A 319 -2.42 -9.51 16.53
N TRP A 320 -1.99 -8.25 16.59
CA TRP A 320 -1.16 -7.66 15.53
C TRP A 320 0.09 -8.48 15.19
N LEU A 321 0.76 -9.00 16.22
CA LEU A 321 1.97 -9.81 16.03
C LEU A 321 1.71 -11.13 15.29
N ASP A 322 0.49 -11.68 15.32
CA ASP A 322 0.12 -12.86 14.55
C ASP A 322 0.07 -12.57 13.04
N MET A 323 -0.11 -11.29 12.65
CA MET A 323 -0.24 -10.85 11.27
C MET A 323 1.08 -10.35 10.66
N THR A 324 2.19 -10.40 11.38
CA THR A 324 3.48 -9.84 10.90
C THR A 324 3.96 -10.46 9.59
N TRP A 325 3.49 -11.66 9.24
CA TRP A 325 3.76 -12.29 7.96
C TRP A 325 3.21 -11.49 6.75
N LEU A 326 2.19 -10.64 6.94
CA LEU A 326 1.70 -9.72 5.90
C LEU A 326 2.79 -8.75 5.41
N TRP A 327 3.77 -8.45 6.24
CA TRP A 327 4.90 -7.58 5.88
C TRP A 327 6.18 -8.35 5.61
N THR A 328 6.46 -9.41 6.38
CA THR A 328 7.70 -10.19 6.20
C THR A 328 7.68 -11.11 4.99
N GLU A 329 6.49 -11.50 4.49
CA GLU A 329 6.30 -12.27 3.26
C GLU A 329 5.78 -11.41 2.09
N ALA A 330 5.67 -10.09 2.27
CA ALA A 330 5.16 -9.20 1.24
C ALA A 330 6.07 -9.17 0.00
N SER A 331 5.45 -9.18 -1.18
CA SER A 331 6.09 -8.80 -2.43
C SER A 331 5.88 -7.31 -2.72
N LEU A 332 6.67 -6.74 -3.60
CA LEU A 332 6.41 -5.41 -4.13
C LEU A 332 5.12 -5.41 -4.96
N ARG A 333 4.51 -4.25 -5.11
CA ARG A 333 3.40 -4.06 -6.04
C ARG A 333 3.93 -4.19 -7.47
N PRO A 334 3.13 -4.70 -8.43
CA PRO A 334 3.53 -4.74 -9.83
C PRO A 334 3.98 -3.38 -10.37
N PHE A 335 3.34 -2.30 -9.93
CA PHE A 335 3.66 -0.92 -10.34
C PHE A 335 5.03 -0.44 -9.88
N ASP A 336 5.59 -1.01 -8.82
CA ASP A 336 6.93 -0.65 -8.31
C ASP A 336 8.07 -1.10 -9.26
N HIS A 337 7.74 -1.83 -10.32
CA HIS A 337 8.68 -2.35 -11.32
C HIS A 337 8.55 -1.71 -12.71
N LEU A 338 7.49 -0.93 -12.93
CA LEU A 338 7.16 -0.43 -14.26
C LEU A 338 7.96 0.83 -14.63
N ARG A 339 8.05 1.07 -15.95
CA ARG A 339 8.31 2.37 -16.57
C ARG A 339 6.99 3.03 -16.89
N ASN A 340 6.99 4.34 -17.10
CA ASN A 340 5.79 5.13 -17.39
C ASN A 340 4.66 4.87 -16.40
N THR A 341 5.05 4.73 -15.12
CA THR A 341 4.13 4.27 -14.06
C THR A 341 2.97 5.23 -13.87
N ASP A 342 3.19 6.54 -13.99
CA ASP A 342 2.12 7.54 -13.85
C ASP A 342 1.02 7.35 -14.89
N GLU A 343 1.40 7.23 -16.16
CA GLU A 343 0.47 7.05 -17.28
C GLU A 343 -0.26 5.70 -17.19
N ILE A 344 0.45 4.64 -16.81
CA ILE A 344 -0.16 3.31 -16.61
C ILE A 344 -1.11 3.34 -15.42
N TYR A 345 -0.74 4.00 -14.33
CA TYR A 345 -1.56 4.14 -13.13
C TYR A 345 -2.85 4.93 -13.42
N ASP A 346 -2.72 6.05 -14.13
CA ASP A 346 -3.86 6.87 -14.55
C ASP A 346 -4.80 6.08 -15.46
N THR A 347 -4.26 5.33 -16.43
CA THR A 347 -5.02 4.44 -17.31
C THR A 347 -5.78 3.39 -16.48
N CYS A 348 -5.10 2.71 -15.55
CA CYS A 348 -5.75 1.74 -14.66
C CYS A 348 -6.87 2.38 -13.84
N THR A 349 -6.65 3.59 -13.34
CA THR A 349 -7.65 4.32 -12.55
C THR A 349 -8.89 4.64 -13.39
N VAL A 350 -8.73 5.10 -14.63
CA VAL A 350 -9.84 5.41 -15.54
C VAL A 350 -10.70 4.18 -15.81
N TYR A 351 -10.09 3.04 -16.14
CA TYR A 351 -10.83 1.79 -16.40
C TYR A 351 -11.52 1.23 -15.16
N MET A 352 -10.87 1.34 -13.99
CA MET A 352 -11.51 0.95 -12.72
C MET A 352 -12.68 1.85 -12.38
N GLU A 353 -12.55 3.17 -12.57
CA GLU A 353 -13.65 4.11 -12.35
C GLU A 353 -14.82 3.84 -13.30
N ASP A 354 -14.55 3.57 -14.56
CA ASP A 354 -15.59 3.22 -15.51
C ASP A 354 -16.35 1.97 -15.06
N TYR A 355 -15.64 0.93 -14.65
CA TYR A 355 -16.28 -0.29 -14.15
C TYR A 355 -17.02 -0.08 -12.84
N PHE A 356 -16.39 0.53 -11.85
CA PHE A 356 -17.01 0.63 -10.51
C PHE A 356 -18.11 1.67 -10.44
N TYR A 357 -18.03 2.77 -11.19
CA TYR A 357 -18.91 3.93 -10.99
C TYR A 357 -19.81 4.28 -12.20
N ASN A 358 -19.46 3.86 -13.41
CA ASN A 358 -20.13 4.27 -14.65
C ASN A 358 -20.80 3.10 -15.42
N ASP A 359 -21.05 1.97 -14.75
CA ASP A 359 -21.67 0.78 -15.33
C ASP A 359 -20.91 0.15 -16.51
N GLY A 360 -19.58 0.37 -16.57
CA GLY A 360 -18.72 -0.26 -17.56
C GLY A 360 -18.81 -1.78 -17.55
N ASN A 361 -18.67 -2.40 -18.73
CA ASN A 361 -18.75 -3.85 -18.91
C ASN A 361 -17.37 -4.45 -19.01
N LEU A 362 -17.01 -5.35 -18.09
CA LEU A 362 -15.68 -6.01 -18.07
C LEU A 362 -15.38 -6.76 -19.39
N ASP A 363 -16.38 -7.24 -20.14
CA ASP A 363 -16.12 -7.94 -21.42
C ASP A 363 -15.54 -7.01 -22.48
N SER A 364 -15.82 -5.71 -22.43
CA SER A 364 -15.24 -4.71 -23.30
C SER A 364 -14.03 -4.00 -22.68
N ILE A 365 -14.11 -3.72 -21.37
CA ILE A 365 -13.11 -2.92 -20.67
C ILE A 365 -11.78 -3.67 -20.55
N LEU A 366 -11.77 -4.93 -20.12
CA LEU A 366 -10.51 -5.63 -19.82
C LEU A 366 -9.59 -5.81 -21.03
N PRO A 367 -10.09 -6.21 -22.22
CA PRO A 367 -9.26 -6.28 -23.41
C PRO A 367 -8.66 -4.92 -23.82
N GLU A 368 -9.48 -3.85 -23.82
CA GLU A 368 -9.05 -2.49 -24.15
C GLU A 368 -8.01 -1.98 -23.14
N TRP A 369 -8.27 -2.18 -21.87
CA TRP A 369 -7.33 -1.82 -20.80
C TRP A 369 -5.98 -2.51 -20.95
N GLN A 370 -5.98 -3.83 -21.21
CA GLN A 370 -4.72 -4.56 -21.42
C GLN A 370 -3.96 -4.08 -22.65
N GLU A 371 -4.66 -3.76 -23.74
CA GLU A 371 -4.05 -3.23 -24.97
C GLU A 371 -3.42 -1.85 -24.73
N GLU A 372 -4.13 -0.95 -24.02
CA GLU A 372 -3.63 0.40 -23.73
C GLU A 372 -2.41 0.37 -22.78
N VAL A 373 -2.45 -0.46 -21.72
CA VAL A 373 -1.28 -0.64 -20.85
C VAL A 373 -0.09 -1.22 -21.62
N ASN A 374 -0.31 -2.17 -22.55
CA ASN A 374 0.77 -2.69 -23.39
C ASN A 374 1.37 -1.61 -24.32
N ALA A 375 0.55 -0.71 -24.86
CA ALA A 375 1.05 0.39 -25.66
C ALA A 375 1.96 1.34 -24.86
N LEU A 376 1.60 1.63 -23.60
CA LEU A 376 2.42 2.44 -22.69
C LEU A 376 3.72 1.75 -22.25
N LEU A 377 3.73 0.42 -22.20
CA LEU A 377 4.95 -0.33 -21.87
C LEU A 377 5.96 -0.41 -23.01
N GLU A 378 5.52 -0.15 -24.26
CA GLU A 378 6.39 -0.11 -25.45
C GLU A 378 7.08 1.26 -25.66
N GLU A 379 6.60 2.32 -25.01
CA GLU A 379 7.18 3.68 -25.05
C GLU A 379 8.40 3.82 -24.14
#